data_0126e97bd9ac4763a7e28272dcdbffdb
#
_entry.id   0126e97bd9ac4763a7e28272dcdbffdb
#
_cell.length_a   1.000
_cell.length_b   1.000
_cell.length_c   1.000
_cell.angle_alpha   90.00
_cell.angle_beta   90.00
_cell.angle_gamma   90.00
#
_symmetry.space_group_name_H-M   'P 1'
#
loop_
_entity.id
_entity.type
_entity.pdbx_description
1 polymer ?
#
loop_
_entity_poly.entity_id
_entity_poly.type
_entity_poly.pdbx_seq_one_letter_code
_entity_poly.pdbx_strand_id
1 'polypeptide(L)'
;MQSTRGLIQALTLAATLSLLPTLASAQQSVRIAQGFASLSFLPLWGARALNTFAPEGLTATVLNSPGGDPAALAALDAGDAALAAVGTESALRAVAKGQPFEVVYNLMSKVTLELVVAPSLLEKAGVKPGDPLEKRLAALKGATVGVAAVGGTQETAARWLAAKGGLDPKTDIKVAQVGGPVALQAALENKRIDAFVLSPPEGYLAAKSGAGIILVSLGDDFPLLAHQPYLVLVAKKPIDDKTSELIVKTARAMQAASNALVKEPELTAEAIQKQFFAKADPAAIAAAVKAMNSGVADGGGLDVKAFENQFVFSKEVGTVFGKDFDAAASENDLWTNQFVERAAKK
;
A
#
# COMPACT_ATOMS: atom_id res chain seq x y z
N MET A 1 -3.69 -91.37 32.18
CA MET A 1 -4.93 -91.10 32.92
C MET A 1 -4.92 -89.62 33.31
N GLN A 2 -5.95 -88.90 32.90
CA GLN A 2 -6.49 -87.62 33.35
C GLN A 2 -5.47 -86.40 33.31
N SER A 3 -5.52 -85.54 32.35
CA SER A 3 -6.46 -84.46 32.07
C SER A 3 -6.59 -83.42 33.19
N THR A 4 -5.96 -82.25 33.01
CA THR A 4 -6.55 -81.00 33.53
C THR A 4 -6.20 -79.88 32.58
N ARG A 5 -7.23 -79.38 31.94
CA ARG A 5 -7.25 -78.18 31.13
C ARG A 5 -7.27 -76.96 32.06
N GLY A 6 -6.25 -76.09 31.96
CA GLY A 6 -6.28 -74.76 32.57
C GLY A 6 -6.69 -73.72 31.52
N LEU A 7 -7.88 -73.13 31.68
CA LEU A 7 -8.30 -71.93 30.90
C LEU A 7 -7.48 -70.70 31.28
N ILE A 8 -6.77 -70.20 30.35
CA ILE A 8 -6.20 -68.83 30.44
C ILE A 8 -7.17 -67.91 29.69
N GLN A 9 -7.99 -67.16 30.44
CA GLN A 9 -8.77 -66.05 29.90
C GLN A 9 -7.81 -64.89 29.66
N ALA A 10 -7.52 -64.58 28.38
CA ALA A 10 -6.85 -63.37 27.99
C ALA A 10 -7.89 -62.23 27.94
N LEU A 11 -7.83 -61.31 28.90
CA LEU A 11 -8.55 -60.05 28.86
C LEU A 11 -7.92 -59.15 27.77
N THR A 12 -8.54 -59.06 26.63
CA THR A 12 -8.21 -58.07 25.59
C THR A 12 -8.87 -56.76 25.98
N LEU A 13 -8.08 -55.85 26.57
CA LEU A 13 -8.46 -54.47 26.82
C LEU A 13 -8.40 -53.72 25.48
N ALA A 14 -9.51 -53.56 24.78
CA ALA A 14 -9.63 -52.75 23.59
C ALA A 14 -9.55 -51.25 23.98
N ALA A 15 -8.38 -50.66 23.88
CA ALA A 15 -8.21 -49.22 23.97
C ALA A 15 -8.79 -48.59 22.69
N THR A 16 -10.06 -48.17 22.74
CA THR A 16 -10.65 -47.30 21.71
C THR A 16 -10.02 -45.90 21.84
N LEU A 17 -8.96 -45.67 21.09
CA LEU A 17 -8.46 -44.33 20.85
C LEU A 17 -9.54 -43.58 20.07
N SER A 18 -10.32 -42.75 20.77
CA SER A 18 -11.24 -41.79 20.16
C SER A 18 -10.41 -40.78 19.38
N LEU A 19 -10.20 -41.02 18.08
CA LEU A 19 -9.77 -39.97 17.13
C LEU A 19 -10.92 -38.95 17.07
N LEU A 20 -10.87 -37.96 17.94
CA LEU A 20 -11.63 -36.75 17.74
C LEU A 20 -11.12 -36.13 16.42
N PRO A 21 -11.97 -36.00 15.39
CA PRO A 21 -11.59 -35.24 14.23
C PRO A 21 -11.34 -33.82 14.72
N THR A 22 -10.08 -33.39 14.72
CA THR A 22 -9.77 -31.97 14.74
C THR A 22 -10.48 -31.38 13.53
N LEU A 23 -11.63 -30.76 13.75
CA LEU A 23 -12.26 -29.90 12.76
C LEU A 23 -11.24 -28.84 12.41
N ALA A 24 -10.41 -29.13 11.43
CA ALA A 24 -9.63 -28.07 10.78
C ALA A 24 -10.68 -27.10 10.25
N SER A 25 -10.93 -26.03 10.99
CA SER A 25 -11.79 -24.95 10.55
C SER A 25 -11.24 -24.49 9.21
N ALA A 26 -11.98 -24.75 8.14
CA ALA A 26 -11.57 -24.31 6.81
C ALA A 26 -11.33 -22.80 6.88
N GLN A 27 -10.11 -22.36 6.57
CA GLN A 27 -9.77 -20.96 6.58
C GLN A 27 -10.70 -20.19 5.65
N GLN A 28 -11.27 -19.11 6.15
CA GLN A 28 -12.14 -18.24 5.35
C GLN A 28 -11.29 -17.49 4.33
N SER A 29 -11.66 -17.54 3.05
CA SER A 29 -10.96 -16.79 2.01
C SER A 29 -11.31 -15.30 2.08
N VAL A 30 -10.30 -14.42 2.07
CA VAL A 30 -10.46 -13.00 1.83
C VAL A 30 -9.74 -12.62 0.53
N ARG A 31 -10.49 -12.06 -0.43
CA ARG A 31 -9.96 -11.53 -1.68
C ARG A 31 -9.86 -10.03 -1.57
N ILE A 32 -8.65 -9.50 -1.77
CA ILE A 32 -8.35 -8.06 -1.71
C ILE A 32 -7.88 -7.64 -3.10
N ALA A 33 -8.67 -6.82 -3.79
CA ALA A 33 -8.25 -6.23 -5.05
C ALA A 33 -7.25 -5.09 -4.77
N GLN A 34 -6.10 -5.11 -5.44
CA GLN A 34 -5.05 -4.10 -5.29
C GLN A 34 -4.89 -3.36 -6.61
N GLY A 35 -4.91 -2.03 -6.57
CA GLY A 35 -4.85 -1.20 -7.77
C GLY A 35 -3.57 -1.37 -8.58
N PHE A 36 -2.44 -1.64 -7.91
CA PHE A 36 -1.15 -1.91 -8.55
C PHE A 36 -0.20 -2.62 -7.58
N ALA A 37 0.68 -3.45 -8.12
CA ALA A 37 1.69 -4.14 -7.31
C ALA A 37 2.83 -3.17 -6.95
N SER A 38 2.72 -2.50 -5.81
CA SER A 38 3.73 -1.58 -5.29
C SER A 38 4.03 -1.87 -3.83
N LEU A 39 5.29 -1.75 -3.44
CA LEU A 39 5.73 -1.91 -2.06
C LEU A 39 5.08 -0.86 -1.14
N SER A 40 4.52 0.23 -1.68
CA SER A 40 3.79 1.24 -0.90
C SER A 40 2.58 0.70 -0.11
N PHE A 41 2.01 -0.45 -0.50
CA PHE A 41 1.05 -1.18 0.33
C PHE A 41 1.74 -2.01 1.42
N LEU A 42 2.71 -1.43 2.09
CA LEU A 42 3.67 -2.10 2.96
C LEU A 42 3.04 -3.02 4.03
N PRO A 43 1.97 -2.63 4.77
CA PRO A 43 1.31 -3.54 5.71
C PRO A 43 0.72 -4.78 5.05
N LEU A 44 0.19 -4.66 3.83
CA LEU A 44 -0.36 -5.80 3.09
C LEU A 44 0.74 -6.77 2.63
N TRP A 45 1.90 -6.27 2.21
CA TRP A 45 3.06 -7.10 1.91
C TRP A 45 3.60 -7.79 3.15
N GLY A 46 3.72 -7.05 4.27
CA GLY A 46 4.11 -7.60 5.57
C GLY A 46 3.16 -8.70 6.04
N ALA A 47 1.85 -8.46 5.96
CA ALA A 47 0.84 -9.43 6.36
C ALA A 47 0.92 -10.74 5.56
N ARG A 48 1.20 -10.65 4.26
CA ARG A 48 1.41 -11.82 3.41
C ARG A 48 2.74 -12.52 3.70
N ALA A 49 3.82 -11.76 3.84
CA ALA A 49 5.16 -12.31 4.08
C ALA A 49 5.27 -13.03 5.43
N LEU A 50 4.63 -12.48 6.47
CA LEU A 50 4.62 -13.01 7.83
C LEU A 50 3.44 -13.95 8.10
N ASN A 51 2.55 -14.16 7.10
CA ASN A 51 1.35 -14.99 7.22
C ASN A 51 0.44 -14.62 8.40
N THR A 52 0.27 -13.32 8.68
CA THR A 52 -0.55 -12.82 9.81
C THR A 52 -2.05 -13.03 9.61
N PHE A 53 -2.50 -13.41 8.42
CA PHE A 53 -3.88 -13.79 8.16
C PHE A 53 -4.26 -15.15 8.76
N ALA A 54 -3.33 -16.10 8.79
CA ALA A 54 -3.62 -17.47 9.24
C ALA A 54 -4.06 -17.54 10.71
N PRO A 55 -3.47 -16.81 11.68
CA PRO A 55 -3.96 -16.77 13.07
C PRO A 55 -5.39 -16.24 13.21
N GLU A 56 -5.87 -15.43 12.27
CA GLU A 56 -7.25 -14.93 12.22
C GLU A 56 -8.21 -15.90 11.48
N GLY A 57 -7.73 -17.10 11.12
CA GLY A 57 -8.50 -18.07 10.35
C GLY A 57 -8.78 -17.65 8.91
N LEU A 58 -7.92 -16.78 8.34
CA LEU A 58 -8.05 -16.25 6.99
C LEU A 58 -6.97 -16.81 6.06
N THR A 59 -7.36 -17.00 4.79
CA THR A 59 -6.44 -17.14 3.66
C THR A 59 -6.62 -15.93 2.74
N ALA A 60 -5.61 -15.07 2.65
CA ALA A 60 -5.68 -13.87 1.84
C ALA A 60 -5.18 -14.10 0.40
N THR A 61 -5.98 -13.68 -0.57
CA THR A 61 -5.60 -13.62 -1.98
C THR A 61 -5.62 -12.16 -2.42
N VAL A 62 -4.46 -11.65 -2.88
CA VAL A 62 -4.36 -10.31 -3.44
C VAL A 62 -4.48 -10.40 -4.95
N LEU A 63 -5.47 -9.71 -5.49
CA LEU A 63 -5.75 -9.61 -6.92
C LEU A 63 -5.16 -8.31 -7.45
N ASN A 64 -4.08 -8.39 -8.20
CA ASN A 64 -3.53 -7.21 -8.88
C ASN A 64 -4.43 -6.83 -10.06
N SER A 65 -4.80 -5.56 -10.13
CA SER A 65 -5.71 -5.01 -11.13
C SER A 65 -4.93 -4.22 -12.18
N PRO A 66 -4.68 -4.75 -13.39
CA PRO A 66 -3.88 -4.06 -14.41
C PRO A 66 -4.40 -2.68 -14.82
N GLY A 67 -5.70 -2.42 -14.59
CA GLY A 67 -6.34 -1.12 -14.80
C GLY A 67 -6.21 -0.13 -13.65
N GLY A 68 -5.35 -0.41 -12.65
CA GLY A 68 -5.16 0.46 -11.50
C GLY A 68 -6.31 0.46 -10.49
N ASP A 69 -6.36 1.50 -9.64
CA ASP A 69 -7.40 1.66 -8.62
C ASP A 69 -8.83 1.57 -9.16
N PRO A 70 -9.16 2.16 -10.33
CA PRO A 70 -10.51 2.02 -10.88
C PRO A 70 -10.90 0.56 -11.14
N ALA A 71 -9.98 -0.28 -11.60
CA ALA A 71 -10.25 -1.71 -11.81
C ALA A 71 -10.36 -2.48 -10.49
N ALA A 72 -9.58 -2.12 -9.47
CA ALA A 72 -9.70 -2.71 -8.13
C ALA A 72 -11.05 -2.37 -7.48
N LEU A 73 -11.49 -1.11 -7.60
CA LEU A 73 -12.81 -0.67 -7.12
C LEU A 73 -13.96 -1.30 -7.92
N ALA A 74 -13.78 -1.53 -9.22
CA ALA A 74 -14.76 -2.26 -10.02
C ALA A 74 -14.87 -3.74 -9.59
N ALA A 75 -13.76 -4.40 -9.25
CA ALA A 75 -13.75 -5.76 -8.71
C ALA A 75 -14.44 -5.84 -7.33
N LEU A 76 -14.28 -4.80 -6.49
CA LEU A 76 -15.01 -4.66 -5.24
C LEU A 76 -16.53 -4.48 -5.50
N ASP A 77 -16.89 -3.61 -6.44
CA ASP A 77 -18.28 -3.34 -6.79
C ASP A 77 -18.99 -4.59 -7.34
N ALA A 78 -18.31 -5.35 -8.16
CA ALA A 78 -18.81 -6.60 -8.72
C ALA A 78 -18.87 -7.76 -7.71
N GLY A 79 -18.27 -7.63 -6.51
CA GLY A 79 -18.16 -8.71 -5.53
C GLY A 79 -17.06 -9.72 -5.84
N ASP A 80 -16.21 -9.44 -6.82
CA ASP A 80 -15.03 -10.25 -7.15
C ASP A 80 -13.96 -10.17 -6.06
N ALA A 81 -13.95 -9.10 -5.29
CA ALA A 81 -13.14 -8.90 -4.09
C ALA A 81 -14.03 -8.47 -2.92
N ALA A 82 -13.65 -8.85 -1.70
CA ALA A 82 -14.31 -8.42 -0.48
C ALA A 82 -13.86 -7.02 -0.04
N LEU A 83 -12.62 -6.66 -0.37
CA LEU A 83 -11.99 -5.38 -0.06
C LEU A 83 -11.18 -4.89 -1.27
N ALA A 84 -10.98 -3.59 -1.37
CA ALA A 84 -10.04 -2.99 -2.30
C ALA A 84 -8.93 -2.22 -1.55
N ALA A 85 -7.68 -2.47 -1.89
CA ALA A 85 -6.52 -1.72 -1.44
C ALA A 85 -6.15 -0.69 -2.52
N VAL A 86 -6.42 0.58 -2.26
CA VAL A 86 -6.34 1.66 -3.26
C VAL A 86 -5.85 2.96 -2.64
N GLY A 87 -5.50 3.93 -3.49
CA GLY A 87 -5.29 5.31 -3.07
C GLY A 87 -6.58 5.97 -2.60
N THR A 88 -6.50 6.75 -1.52
CA THR A 88 -7.67 7.45 -0.96
C THR A 88 -8.31 8.38 -1.99
N GLU A 89 -7.52 9.07 -2.78
CA GLU A 89 -8.01 9.93 -3.87
C GLU A 89 -8.95 9.17 -4.84
N SER A 90 -8.60 7.92 -5.18
CA SER A 90 -9.41 7.08 -6.06
C SER A 90 -10.72 6.64 -5.40
N ALA A 91 -10.67 6.31 -4.11
CA ALA A 91 -11.87 6.00 -3.31
C ALA A 91 -12.81 7.19 -3.23
N LEU A 92 -12.28 8.38 -2.93
CA LEU A 92 -13.05 9.64 -2.87
C LEU A 92 -13.74 9.96 -4.21
N ARG A 93 -13.03 9.82 -5.32
CA ARG A 93 -13.59 10.02 -6.66
C ARG A 93 -14.72 9.03 -6.97
N ALA A 94 -14.61 7.79 -6.53
CA ALA A 94 -15.65 6.80 -6.73
C ALA A 94 -16.90 7.13 -5.90
N VAL A 95 -16.73 7.49 -4.62
CA VAL A 95 -17.84 7.92 -3.74
C VAL A 95 -18.50 9.19 -4.26
N ALA A 96 -17.72 10.15 -4.76
CA ALA A 96 -18.26 11.37 -5.38
C ALA A 96 -19.14 11.09 -6.61
N LYS A 97 -18.88 9.98 -7.32
CA LYS A 97 -19.68 9.49 -8.44
C LYS A 97 -20.86 8.60 -8.02
N GLY A 98 -21.14 8.51 -6.71
CA GLY A 98 -22.27 7.77 -6.17
C GLY A 98 -21.99 6.29 -5.88
N GLN A 99 -20.73 5.83 -5.94
CA GLN A 99 -20.40 4.46 -5.56
C GLN A 99 -20.55 4.27 -4.04
N PRO A 100 -21.16 3.17 -3.57
CA PRO A 100 -21.44 2.92 -2.16
C PRO A 100 -20.21 2.37 -1.43
N PHE A 101 -19.11 3.10 -1.43
CA PHE A 101 -17.86 2.68 -0.82
C PHE A 101 -17.59 3.39 0.51
N GLU A 102 -16.88 2.71 1.40
CA GLU A 102 -16.46 3.22 2.69
C GLU A 102 -15.02 2.80 2.98
N VAL A 103 -14.21 3.74 3.45
CA VAL A 103 -12.83 3.48 3.89
C VAL A 103 -12.89 2.85 5.29
N VAL A 104 -12.33 1.65 5.45
CA VAL A 104 -12.44 0.84 6.67
C VAL A 104 -11.11 0.58 7.37
N TYR A 105 -9.98 0.93 6.75
CA TYR A 105 -8.64 0.75 7.32
C TYR A 105 -7.63 1.66 6.61
N ASN A 106 -6.77 2.31 7.37
CA ASN A 106 -5.65 3.07 6.86
C ASN A 106 -4.40 2.19 6.78
N LEU A 107 -3.89 1.96 5.58
CA LEU A 107 -2.64 1.21 5.39
C LEU A 107 -1.42 2.12 5.59
N MET A 108 -1.46 3.30 4.96
CA MET A 108 -0.35 4.25 4.97
C MET A 108 -0.88 5.65 5.22
N SER A 109 -0.41 6.28 6.29
CA SER A 109 -0.79 7.63 6.72
C SER A 109 0.11 8.73 6.18
N LYS A 110 1.04 8.39 5.28
CA LYS A 110 2.02 9.30 4.69
C LYS A 110 2.20 8.95 3.22
N VAL A 111 2.32 9.96 2.36
CA VAL A 111 2.62 9.76 0.95
C VAL A 111 4.05 9.24 0.78
N THR A 112 4.20 8.10 0.12
CA THR A 112 5.50 7.45 -0.08
C THR A 112 6.13 7.73 -1.44
N LEU A 113 5.52 8.58 -2.27
CA LEU A 113 6.07 8.95 -3.57
C LEU A 113 7.41 9.68 -3.43
N GLU A 114 8.33 9.35 -4.31
CA GLU A 114 9.67 9.94 -4.41
C GLU A 114 9.89 10.49 -5.81
N LEU A 115 10.46 11.68 -5.91
CA LEU A 115 11.02 12.22 -7.14
C LEU A 115 12.45 11.70 -7.27
N VAL A 116 12.66 10.84 -8.25
CA VAL A 116 13.98 10.29 -8.59
C VAL A 116 14.46 10.96 -9.85
N VAL A 117 15.70 11.46 -9.84
CA VAL A 117 16.29 12.19 -10.96
C VAL A 117 17.63 11.60 -11.37
N ALA A 118 17.97 11.71 -12.65
CA ALA A 118 19.30 11.36 -13.13
C ALA A 118 20.35 12.34 -12.55
N PRO A 119 21.57 11.88 -12.16
CA PRO A 119 22.64 12.76 -11.68
C PRO A 119 22.94 13.91 -12.64
N SER A 120 22.93 13.66 -13.94
CA SER A 120 23.16 14.65 -14.99
C SER A 120 22.17 15.83 -14.98
N LEU A 121 20.93 15.62 -14.52
CA LEU A 121 19.96 16.70 -14.37
C LEU A 121 20.41 17.69 -13.29
N LEU A 122 20.88 17.18 -12.15
CA LEU A 122 21.35 17.99 -11.03
C LEU A 122 22.64 18.74 -11.39
N GLU A 123 23.58 18.07 -12.07
CA GLU A 123 24.81 18.67 -12.57
C GLU A 123 24.51 19.87 -13.50
N LYS A 124 23.60 19.64 -14.47
CA LYS A 124 23.16 20.66 -15.41
C LYS A 124 22.47 21.85 -14.72
N ALA A 125 21.68 21.59 -13.70
CA ALA A 125 20.95 22.61 -12.95
C ALA A 125 21.79 23.30 -11.87
N GLY A 126 22.99 22.79 -11.54
CA GLY A 126 23.80 23.28 -10.43
C GLY A 126 23.14 23.09 -9.07
N VAL A 127 22.39 21.97 -8.90
CA VAL A 127 21.60 21.66 -7.71
C VAL A 127 22.19 20.46 -6.99
N LYS A 128 22.12 20.48 -5.66
CA LYS A 128 22.53 19.37 -4.79
C LYS A 128 21.32 18.82 -4.02
N PRO A 129 21.32 17.53 -3.62
CA PRO A 129 20.23 16.95 -2.83
C PRO A 129 19.96 17.67 -1.51
N GLY A 130 20.95 18.33 -0.90
CA GLY A 130 20.81 19.10 0.35
C GLY A 130 20.41 20.57 0.16
N ASP A 131 20.18 21.03 -1.07
CA ASP A 131 19.69 22.40 -1.32
C ASP A 131 18.24 22.58 -0.80
N PRO A 132 17.78 23.82 -0.58
CA PRO A 132 16.39 24.11 -0.24
C PRO A 132 15.41 23.47 -1.22
N LEU A 133 14.26 23.03 -0.73
CA LEU A 133 13.26 22.25 -1.49
C LEU A 133 12.89 22.94 -2.82
N GLU A 134 12.58 24.23 -2.76
CA GLU A 134 12.21 25.02 -3.94
C GLU A 134 13.29 24.97 -5.03
N LYS A 135 14.57 25.12 -4.64
CA LYS A 135 15.72 25.02 -5.57
C LYS A 135 15.85 23.61 -6.14
N ARG A 136 15.63 22.56 -5.31
CA ARG A 136 15.63 21.17 -5.78
C ARG A 136 14.55 20.94 -6.84
N LEU A 137 13.35 21.47 -6.62
CA LEU A 137 12.22 21.32 -7.54
C LEU A 137 12.41 22.14 -8.83
N ALA A 138 13.02 23.31 -8.75
CA ALA A 138 13.34 24.14 -9.92
C ALA A 138 14.29 23.43 -10.90
N ALA A 139 15.06 22.42 -10.45
CA ALA A 139 15.89 21.59 -11.33
C ALA A 139 15.08 20.82 -12.39
N LEU A 140 13.79 20.66 -12.20
CA LEU A 140 12.89 20.02 -13.18
C LEU A 140 12.70 20.88 -14.46
N LYS A 141 13.17 22.12 -14.51
CA LYS A 141 13.01 22.98 -15.70
C LYS A 141 13.65 22.35 -16.94
N GLY A 142 12.82 22.08 -17.94
CA GLY A 142 13.22 21.43 -19.19
C GLY A 142 13.39 19.91 -19.10
N ALA A 143 13.16 19.31 -17.93
CA ALA A 143 13.31 17.88 -17.72
C ALA A 143 12.21 17.08 -18.43
N THR A 144 12.56 15.88 -18.88
CA THR A 144 11.63 14.85 -19.33
C THR A 144 11.32 13.92 -18.15
N VAL A 145 10.09 13.97 -17.64
CA VAL A 145 9.63 13.13 -16.53
C VAL A 145 8.86 11.93 -17.08
N GLY A 146 9.38 10.74 -16.82
CA GLY A 146 8.73 9.48 -17.20
C GLY A 146 7.56 9.15 -16.29
N VAL A 147 6.47 8.65 -16.89
CA VAL A 147 5.26 8.19 -16.17
C VAL A 147 4.78 6.86 -16.72
N ALA A 148 4.06 6.09 -15.89
CA ALA A 148 3.49 4.83 -16.34
C ALA A 148 2.36 5.06 -17.35
N ALA A 149 1.50 6.05 -17.09
CA ALA A 149 0.41 6.44 -17.97
C ALA A 149 0.14 7.95 -17.85
N VAL A 150 -0.20 8.57 -18.97
CA VAL A 150 -0.67 9.96 -19.00
C VAL A 150 -2.04 10.04 -18.31
N GLY A 151 -2.28 11.08 -17.53
CA GLY A 151 -3.46 11.25 -16.69
C GLY A 151 -3.42 10.46 -15.37
N GLY A 152 -2.34 9.73 -15.10
CA GLY A 152 -2.16 8.95 -13.87
C GLY A 152 -1.57 9.75 -12.70
N THR A 153 -1.47 9.08 -11.54
CA THR A 153 -0.97 9.68 -10.30
C THR A 153 0.47 10.22 -10.43
N GLN A 154 1.33 9.52 -11.18
CA GLN A 154 2.72 9.97 -11.37
C GLN A 154 2.80 11.29 -12.15
N GLU A 155 1.99 11.45 -13.20
CA GLU A 155 1.93 12.73 -13.91
C GLU A 155 1.39 13.84 -13.03
N THR A 156 0.31 13.59 -12.29
CA THR A 156 -0.28 14.54 -11.34
C THR A 156 0.77 15.00 -10.33
N ALA A 157 1.52 14.06 -9.73
CA ALA A 157 2.58 14.38 -8.77
C ALA A 157 3.74 15.14 -9.43
N ALA A 158 4.19 14.75 -10.62
CA ALA A 158 5.28 15.44 -11.34
C ALA A 158 4.92 16.91 -11.65
N ARG A 159 3.69 17.13 -12.14
CA ARG A 159 3.21 18.49 -12.43
C ARG A 159 3.00 19.31 -11.16
N TRP A 160 2.51 18.71 -10.09
CA TRP A 160 2.38 19.37 -8.79
C TRP A 160 3.76 19.76 -8.22
N LEU A 161 4.75 18.88 -8.29
CA LEU A 161 6.12 19.18 -7.87
C LEU A 161 6.75 20.30 -8.70
N ALA A 162 6.54 20.32 -10.02
CA ALA A 162 6.98 21.40 -10.88
C ALA A 162 6.36 22.74 -10.45
N ALA A 163 5.05 22.77 -10.20
CA ALA A 163 4.37 23.98 -9.71
C ALA A 163 4.88 24.43 -8.34
N LYS A 164 5.17 23.51 -7.41
CA LYS A 164 5.82 23.82 -6.10
C LYS A 164 7.23 24.37 -6.25
N GLY A 165 7.92 24.04 -7.34
CA GLY A 165 9.22 24.62 -7.72
C GLY A 165 9.14 25.94 -8.51
N GLY A 166 7.96 26.56 -8.59
CA GLY A 166 7.75 27.83 -9.31
C GLY A 166 7.75 27.69 -10.84
N LEU A 167 7.61 26.47 -11.36
CA LEU A 167 7.58 26.18 -12.79
C LEU A 167 6.14 26.12 -13.32
N ASP A 168 5.96 26.43 -14.61
CA ASP A 168 4.71 26.11 -15.30
C ASP A 168 4.64 24.59 -15.55
N PRO A 169 3.72 23.85 -14.90
CA PRO A 169 3.65 22.39 -15.02
C PRO A 169 3.26 21.88 -16.41
N LYS A 170 2.81 22.77 -17.31
CA LYS A 170 2.41 22.39 -18.68
C LYS A 170 3.55 22.60 -19.69
N THR A 171 4.37 23.62 -19.49
CA THR A 171 5.37 24.06 -20.47
C THR A 171 6.80 23.86 -20.02
N ASP A 172 7.10 23.93 -18.71
CA ASP A 172 8.47 23.85 -18.18
C ASP A 172 8.96 22.42 -17.97
N ILE A 173 8.07 21.42 -17.98
CA ILE A 173 8.45 19.99 -17.94
C ILE A 173 7.82 19.24 -19.12
N LYS A 174 8.49 18.17 -19.57
CA LYS A 174 7.95 17.23 -20.56
C LYS A 174 7.53 15.96 -19.85
N VAL A 175 6.32 15.48 -20.11
CA VAL A 175 5.85 14.18 -19.59
C VAL A 175 5.96 13.15 -20.70
N ALA A 176 6.63 12.03 -20.42
CA ALA A 176 6.79 10.92 -21.35
C ALA A 176 6.13 9.66 -20.79
N GLN A 177 5.18 9.09 -21.53
CA GLN A 177 4.65 7.78 -21.19
C GLN A 177 5.68 6.70 -21.51
N VAL A 178 6.13 5.96 -20.51
CA VAL A 178 7.19 4.95 -20.60
C VAL A 178 6.66 3.56 -20.27
N GLY A 179 5.74 3.46 -19.31
CA GLY A 179 5.22 2.20 -18.78
C GLY A 179 5.55 2.01 -17.31
N GLY A 180 5.44 0.78 -16.83
CA GLY A 180 5.59 0.44 -15.40
C GLY A 180 7.01 0.64 -14.83
N PRO A 181 7.20 0.34 -13.52
CA PRO A 181 8.43 0.64 -12.78
C PRO A 181 9.71 0.16 -13.46
N VAL A 182 9.73 -1.07 -13.96
CA VAL A 182 10.90 -1.65 -14.66
C VAL A 182 11.27 -0.85 -15.92
N ALA A 183 10.26 -0.41 -16.68
CA ALA A 183 10.49 0.38 -17.90
C ALA A 183 10.98 1.80 -17.56
N LEU A 184 10.45 2.41 -16.49
CA LEU A 184 10.89 3.72 -16.00
C LEU A 184 12.34 3.68 -15.52
N GLN A 185 12.71 2.64 -14.75
CA GLN A 185 14.09 2.43 -14.34
C GLN A 185 15.03 2.31 -15.53
N ALA A 186 14.71 1.44 -16.48
CA ALA A 186 15.51 1.26 -17.68
C ALA A 186 15.59 2.55 -18.54
N ALA A 187 14.52 3.34 -18.59
CA ALA A 187 14.52 4.62 -19.32
C ALA A 187 15.44 5.65 -18.66
N LEU A 188 15.48 5.73 -17.31
CA LEU A 188 16.38 6.59 -16.56
C LEU A 188 17.84 6.15 -16.78
N GLU A 189 18.16 4.87 -16.63
CA GLU A 189 19.49 4.27 -16.85
C GLU A 189 20.02 4.55 -18.26
N ASN A 190 19.13 4.45 -19.27
CA ASN A 190 19.46 4.73 -20.66
C ASN A 190 19.33 6.21 -21.05
N LYS A 191 19.16 7.12 -20.08
CA LYS A 191 19.06 8.57 -20.30
C LYS A 191 17.96 9.00 -21.27
N ARG A 192 16.87 8.22 -21.35
CA ARG A 192 15.68 8.53 -22.18
C ARG A 192 14.72 9.45 -21.44
N ILE A 193 14.80 9.46 -20.11
CA ILE A 193 14.11 10.37 -19.21
C ILE A 193 15.12 10.95 -18.22
N ASP A 194 14.81 12.13 -17.68
CA ASP A 194 15.63 12.81 -16.69
C ASP A 194 15.15 12.53 -15.26
N ALA A 195 13.89 12.16 -15.10
CA ALA A 195 13.27 11.90 -13.81
C ALA A 195 12.09 10.96 -13.92
N PHE A 196 11.67 10.38 -12.78
CA PHE A 196 10.36 9.76 -12.59
C PHE A 196 9.85 10.00 -11.17
N VAL A 197 8.53 9.78 -10.94
CA VAL A 197 7.92 9.82 -9.63
C VAL A 197 7.30 8.45 -9.34
N LEU A 198 7.85 7.74 -8.37
CA LEU A 198 7.36 6.42 -7.92
C LEU A 198 7.52 6.26 -6.41
N SER A 199 6.75 5.35 -5.82
CA SER A 199 7.02 4.91 -4.44
C SER A 199 8.21 3.93 -4.42
N PRO A 200 8.90 3.77 -3.27
CA PRO A 200 9.91 2.74 -3.11
C PRO A 200 9.43 1.34 -3.57
N PRO A 201 10.31 0.45 -4.05
CA PRO A 201 11.78 0.51 -3.90
C PRO A 201 12.54 1.18 -5.07
N GLU A 202 11.85 1.71 -6.07
CA GLU A 202 12.46 2.12 -7.35
C GLU A 202 13.55 3.19 -7.18
N GLY A 203 13.34 4.17 -6.30
CA GLY A 203 14.35 5.18 -5.98
C GLY A 203 15.61 4.59 -5.39
N TYR A 204 15.47 3.61 -4.50
CA TYR A 204 16.60 2.90 -3.86
C TYR A 204 17.35 2.00 -4.83
N LEU A 205 16.64 1.35 -5.75
CA LEU A 205 17.25 0.55 -6.82
C LEU A 205 18.03 1.45 -7.79
N ALA A 206 17.47 2.60 -8.19
CA ALA A 206 18.14 3.57 -9.04
C ALA A 206 19.36 4.18 -8.36
N ALA A 207 19.30 4.48 -7.05
CA ALA A 207 20.43 4.97 -6.28
C ALA A 207 21.53 3.91 -6.16
N LYS A 208 21.17 2.65 -5.95
CA LYS A 208 22.12 1.53 -5.88
C LYS A 208 22.87 1.30 -7.19
N SER A 209 22.19 1.42 -8.33
CA SER A 209 22.82 1.30 -9.65
C SER A 209 23.60 2.58 -10.06
N GLY A 210 23.47 3.67 -9.31
CA GLY A 210 24.05 4.97 -9.66
C GLY A 210 23.30 5.71 -10.78
N ALA A 211 22.18 5.17 -11.26
CA ALA A 211 21.39 5.76 -12.33
C ALA A 211 20.50 6.92 -11.87
N GLY A 212 20.15 6.95 -10.59
CA GLY A 212 19.25 7.95 -10.03
C GLY A 212 19.62 8.41 -8.63
N ILE A 213 19.06 9.56 -8.26
CA ILE A 213 19.14 10.15 -6.92
C ILE A 213 17.72 10.44 -6.48
N ILE A 214 17.34 10.00 -5.27
CA ILE A 214 16.09 10.43 -4.64
C ILE A 214 16.27 11.89 -4.26
N LEU A 215 15.62 12.77 -4.99
CA LEU A 215 15.75 14.20 -4.81
C LEU A 215 14.73 14.76 -3.82
N VAL A 216 13.51 14.22 -3.83
CA VAL A 216 12.42 14.62 -2.96
C VAL A 216 11.64 13.39 -2.53
N SER A 217 11.39 13.27 -1.23
CA SER A 217 10.45 12.31 -0.65
C SER A 217 9.19 13.09 -0.25
N LEU A 218 8.08 12.90 -0.98
CA LEU A 218 6.93 13.79 -0.86
C LEU A 218 6.40 13.87 0.56
N GLY A 219 6.28 12.75 1.24
CA GLY A 219 5.76 12.73 2.61
C GLY A 219 6.76 13.23 3.67
N ASP A 220 8.06 13.38 3.35
CA ASP A 220 9.06 13.94 4.26
C ASP A 220 9.27 15.43 4.00
N ASP A 221 9.26 15.83 2.73
CA ASP A 221 9.55 17.19 2.31
C ASP A 221 8.31 18.13 2.37
N PHE A 222 7.09 17.57 2.38
CA PHE A 222 5.85 18.36 2.43
C PHE A 222 4.99 17.98 3.63
N PRO A 223 4.84 18.89 4.63
CA PRO A 223 4.03 18.63 5.83
C PRO A 223 2.59 18.19 5.54
N LEU A 224 1.99 18.73 4.47
CA LEU A 224 0.64 18.34 4.02
C LEU A 224 0.54 16.85 3.69
N LEU A 225 1.62 16.27 3.16
CA LEU A 225 1.67 14.88 2.69
C LEU A 225 2.24 13.91 3.75
N ALA A 226 2.72 14.46 4.87
CA ALA A 226 3.26 13.71 5.99
C ALA A 226 2.17 13.04 6.85
N HIS A 227 0.95 13.56 6.79
CA HIS A 227 -0.19 13.07 7.57
C HIS A 227 -1.48 13.17 6.76
N GLN A 228 -1.77 12.11 6.01
CA GLN A 228 -3.03 11.92 5.27
C GLN A 228 -3.25 10.43 5.02
N PRO A 229 -4.49 9.95 4.87
CA PRO A 229 -4.76 8.55 4.53
C PRO A 229 -4.35 8.34 3.05
N TYR A 230 -3.09 7.95 2.83
CA TYR A 230 -2.54 7.82 1.47
C TYR A 230 -3.06 6.57 0.77
N LEU A 231 -2.92 5.41 1.44
CA LEU A 231 -3.41 4.13 0.93
C LEU A 231 -4.33 3.49 1.96
N VAL A 232 -5.46 3.00 1.51
CA VAL A 232 -6.53 2.52 2.37
C VAL A 232 -7.12 1.19 1.91
N LEU A 233 -7.80 0.49 2.83
CA LEU A 233 -8.75 -0.56 2.48
C LEU A 233 -10.15 0.04 2.40
N VAL A 234 -10.86 -0.35 1.35
CA VAL A 234 -12.22 0.09 1.04
C VAL A 234 -13.14 -1.11 1.03
N ALA A 235 -14.33 -0.98 1.60
CA ALA A 235 -15.43 -1.95 1.55
C ALA A 235 -16.63 -1.37 0.80
N LYS A 236 -17.50 -2.24 0.29
CA LYS A 236 -18.77 -1.86 -0.34
C LYS A 236 -19.91 -1.89 0.68
N LYS A 237 -20.69 -0.82 0.75
CA LYS A 237 -21.93 -0.73 1.55
C LYS A 237 -23.13 -1.34 0.81
N PRO A 238 -24.16 -1.89 1.51
CA PRO A 238 -24.20 -2.07 2.95
C PRO A 238 -23.28 -3.21 3.41
N ILE A 239 -22.66 -3.04 4.58
CA ILE A 239 -21.75 -4.03 5.18
C ILE A 239 -22.58 -4.91 6.11
N ASP A 240 -22.78 -6.18 5.74
CA ASP A 240 -23.46 -7.18 6.56
C ASP A 240 -22.57 -7.71 7.69
N ASP A 241 -23.13 -8.48 8.61
CA ASP A 241 -22.40 -9.04 9.76
C ASP A 241 -21.23 -9.93 9.34
N LYS A 242 -21.39 -10.71 8.27
CA LYS A 242 -20.35 -11.60 7.76
C LYS A 242 -19.18 -10.80 7.19
N THR A 243 -19.46 -9.80 6.40
CA THR A 243 -18.45 -8.87 5.83
C THR A 243 -17.80 -8.05 6.95
N SER A 244 -18.58 -7.58 7.92
CA SER A 244 -18.09 -6.88 9.11
C SER A 244 -17.06 -7.70 9.87
N GLU A 245 -17.35 -8.97 10.17
CA GLU A 245 -16.42 -9.87 10.86
C GLU A 245 -15.17 -10.15 10.00
N LEU A 246 -15.30 -10.28 8.68
CA LEU A 246 -14.19 -10.45 7.77
C LEU A 246 -13.27 -9.21 7.79
N ILE A 247 -13.83 -7.99 7.82
CA ILE A 247 -13.06 -6.75 7.91
C ILE A 247 -12.31 -6.69 9.24
N VAL A 248 -12.95 -7.03 10.37
CA VAL A 248 -12.31 -7.04 11.70
C VAL A 248 -11.12 -8.00 11.75
N LYS A 249 -11.27 -9.23 11.23
CA LYS A 249 -10.18 -10.21 11.14
C LYS A 249 -9.05 -9.71 10.23
N THR A 250 -9.41 -9.11 9.10
CA THR A 250 -8.44 -8.50 8.18
C THR A 250 -7.68 -7.36 8.87
N ALA A 251 -8.38 -6.51 9.62
CA ALA A 251 -7.76 -5.41 10.37
C ALA A 251 -6.76 -5.96 11.41
N ARG A 252 -7.08 -7.02 12.16
CA ARG A 252 -6.14 -7.66 13.10
C ARG A 252 -4.90 -8.20 12.40
N ALA A 253 -5.07 -8.87 11.26
CA ALA A 253 -3.95 -9.37 10.48
C ALA A 253 -3.04 -8.22 10.01
N MET A 254 -3.62 -7.09 9.58
CA MET A 254 -2.87 -5.89 9.20
C MET A 254 -2.18 -5.24 10.40
N GLN A 255 -2.85 -5.11 11.55
CA GLN A 255 -2.26 -4.58 12.79
C GLN A 255 -1.06 -5.42 13.25
N ALA A 256 -1.15 -6.74 13.18
CA ALA A 256 -0.03 -7.64 13.49
C ALA A 256 1.16 -7.39 12.57
N ALA A 257 0.92 -7.21 11.26
CA ALA A 257 1.98 -6.89 10.30
C ALA A 257 2.57 -5.49 10.51
N SER A 258 1.73 -4.48 10.77
CA SER A 258 2.17 -3.12 11.09
C SER A 258 3.04 -3.10 12.35
N ASN A 259 2.65 -3.85 13.38
CA ASN A 259 3.44 -4.01 14.60
C ASN A 259 4.81 -4.66 14.34
N ALA A 260 4.86 -5.69 13.47
CA ALA A 260 6.12 -6.32 13.09
C ALA A 260 7.01 -5.37 12.27
N LEU A 261 6.44 -4.58 11.36
CA LEU A 261 7.16 -3.55 10.62
C LEU A 261 7.81 -2.51 11.55
N VAL A 262 7.12 -2.10 12.59
CA VAL A 262 7.64 -1.11 13.56
C VAL A 262 8.67 -1.73 14.50
N LYS A 263 8.41 -2.95 15.03
CA LYS A 263 9.26 -3.56 16.06
C LYS A 263 10.45 -4.32 15.48
N GLU A 264 10.29 -4.94 14.32
CA GLU A 264 11.25 -5.84 13.69
C GLU A 264 11.36 -5.53 12.17
N PRO A 265 11.70 -4.27 11.81
CA PRO A 265 11.68 -3.82 10.41
C PRO A 265 12.62 -4.62 9.51
N GLU A 266 13.79 -5.01 10.00
CA GLU A 266 14.77 -5.77 9.21
C GLU A 266 14.27 -7.18 8.89
N LEU A 267 13.71 -7.89 9.87
CA LEU A 267 13.16 -9.24 9.68
C LEU A 267 11.96 -9.20 8.74
N THR A 268 11.11 -8.19 8.88
CA THR A 268 9.94 -8.02 8.00
C THR A 268 10.37 -7.68 6.58
N ALA A 269 11.37 -6.81 6.41
CA ALA A 269 11.94 -6.48 5.11
C ALA A 269 12.55 -7.71 4.42
N GLU A 270 13.28 -8.55 5.17
CA GLU A 270 13.85 -9.80 4.67
C GLU A 270 12.76 -10.77 4.20
N ALA A 271 11.68 -10.95 4.98
CA ALA A 271 10.56 -11.79 4.62
C ALA A 271 9.86 -11.31 3.33
N ILE A 272 9.62 -9.99 3.22
CA ILE A 272 9.05 -9.36 2.02
C ILE A 272 9.97 -9.56 0.82
N GLN A 273 11.29 -9.31 0.98
CA GLN A 273 12.27 -9.45 -0.08
C GLN A 273 12.32 -10.88 -0.62
N LYS A 274 12.46 -11.87 0.26
CA LYS A 274 12.53 -13.29 -0.12
C LYS A 274 11.29 -13.76 -0.89
N GLN A 275 10.11 -13.33 -0.47
CA GLN A 275 8.87 -13.83 -1.03
C GLN A 275 8.44 -13.10 -2.31
N PHE A 276 8.68 -11.79 -2.42
CA PHE A 276 8.11 -10.96 -3.47
C PHE A 276 9.14 -10.26 -4.36
N PHE A 277 10.35 -10.05 -3.84
CA PHE A 277 11.41 -9.30 -4.51
C PHE A 277 12.73 -10.08 -4.57
N ALA A 278 12.67 -11.42 -4.72
CA ALA A 278 13.85 -12.31 -4.63
C ALA A 278 14.99 -11.95 -5.60
N LYS A 279 14.68 -11.25 -6.70
CA LYS A 279 15.67 -10.81 -7.70
C LYS A 279 16.21 -9.40 -7.43
N ALA A 280 15.59 -8.63 -6.53
CA ALA A 280 16.03 -7.28 -6.20
C ALA A 280 17.16 -7.32 -5.17
N ASP A 281 17.97 -6.25 -5.13
CA ASP A 281 19.02 -6.09 -4.12
C ASP A 281 18.40 -6.03 -2.71
N PRO A 282 18.77 -6.94 -1.78
CA PRO A 282 18.17 -7.00 -0.46
C PRO A 282 18.37 -5.71 0.36
N ALA A 283 19.53 -5.05 0.20
CA ALA A 283 19.82 -3.80 0.92
C ALA A 283 18.94 -2.65 0.42
N ALA A 284 18.64 -2.60 -0.88
CA ALA A 284 17.72 -1.61 -1.43
C ALA A 284 16.29 -1.82 -0.93
N ILE A 285 15.82 -3.08 -0.85
CA ILE A 285 14.50 -3.40 -0.28
C ILE A 285 14.45 -3.04 1.21
N ALA A 286 15.48 -3.40 1.99
CA ALA A 286 15.54 -3.05 3.41
C ALA A 286 15.51 -1.54 3.64
N ALA A 287 16.28 -0.77 2.86
CA ALA A 287 16.27 0.70 2.91
C ALA A 287 14.89 1.28 2.54
N ALA A 288 14.25 0.74 1.51
CA ALA A 288 12.90 1.13 1.10
C ALA A 288 11.86 0.88 2.19
N VAL A 289 11.86 -0.33 2.79
CA VAL A 289 10.96 -0.68 3.90
C VAL A 289 11.19 0.26 5.08
N LYS A 290 12.45 0.49 5.48
CA LYS A 290 12.81 1.39 6.58
C LYS A 290 12.30 2.82 6.34
N ALA A 291 12.48 3.36 5.14
CA ALA A 291 12.03 4.71 4.79
C ALA A 291 10.50 4.85 4.84
N MET A 292 9.78 3.83 4.38
CA MET A 292 8.31 3.83 4.40
C MET A 292 7.71 3.53 5.77
N ASN A 293 8.47 2.95 6.70
CA ASN A 293 7.95 2.48 7.98
C ASN A 293 7.29 3.58 8.80
N SER A 294 7.81 4.82 8.74
CA SER A 294 7.21 6.00 9.39
C SER A 294 5.83 6.39 8.83
N GLY A 295 5.46 5.86 7.69
CA GLY A 295 4.16 6.08 7.07
C GLY A 295 3.14 4.97 7.34
N VAL A 296 3.54 3.89 8.01
CA VAL A 296 2.61 2.83 8.42
C VAL A 296 1.62 3.40 9.43
N ALA A 297 0.32 3.30 9.14
CA ALA A 297 -0.70 3.83 10.02
C ALA A 297 -0.74 3.06 11.35
N ASP A 298 -0.75 3.77 12.47
CA ASP A 298 -0.86 3.18 13.79
C ASP A 298 -2.20 2.46 13.95
N GLY A 299 -2.13 1.15 14.16
CA GLY A 299 -3.31 0.28 14.26
C GLY A 299 -4.29 0.34 13.08
N GLY A 300 -3.99 1.07 12.01
CA GLY A 300 -4.87 1.27 10.87
C GLY A 300 -5.96 2.33 11.06
N GLY A 301 -5.81 3.17 12.09
CA GLY A 301 -6.77 4.24 12.42
C GLY A 301 -6.83 5.33 11.35
N LEU A 302 -7.99 5.95 11.29
CA LEU A 302 -8.31 7.11 10.44
C LEU A 302 -8.62 8.30 11.34
N ASP A 303 -8.26 9.50 10.93
CA ASP A 303 -8.57 10.72 11.68
C ASP A 303 -9.00 11.88 10.79
N VAL A 304 -9.74 12.80 11.39
CA VAL A 304 -10.31 13.97 10.72
C VAL A 304 -9.21 14.83 10.09
N LYS A 305 -8.11 15.08 10.83
CA LYS A 305 -7.02 15.93 10.33
C LYS A 305 -6.34 15.36 9.09
N ALA A 306 -6.17 14.04 9.05
CA ALA A 306 -5.62 13.35 7.90
C ALA A 306 -6.51 13.52 6.66
N PHE A 307 -7.83 13.41 6.81
CA PHE A 307 -8.78 13.66 5.71
C PHE A 307 -8.84 15.13 5.30
N GLU A 308 -8.76 16.10 6.22
CA GLU A 308 -8.62 17.51 5.88
C GLU A 308 -7.41 17.76 4.98
N ASN A 309 -6.24 17.18 5.35
CA ASN A 309 -5.02 17.28 4.55
C ASN A 309 -5.21 16.64 3.17
N GLN A 310 -5.89 15.49 3.09
CA GLN A 310 -6.22 14.84 1.83
C GLN A 310 -7.08 15.73 0.94
N PHE A 311 -8.11 16.38 1.48
CA PHE A 311 -8.98 17.26 0.70
C PHE A 311 -8.24 18.53 0.23
N VAL A 312 -7.36 19.10 1.06
CA VAL A 312 -6.48 20.20 0.65
C VAL A 312 -5.58 19.76 -0.51
N PHE A 313 -4.92 18.62 -0.40
CA PHE A 313 -4.08 18.09 -1.48
C PHE A 313 -4.87 17.85 -2.76
N SER A 314 -6.02 17.20 -2.65
CA SER A 314 -6.90 16.93 -3.80
C SER A 314 -7.27 18.23 -4.54
N LYS A 315 -7.55 19.30 -3.82
CA LYS A 315 -7.81 20.62 -4.39
C LYS A 315 -6.58 21.21 -5.10
N GLU A 316 -5.40 21.10 -4.48
CA GLU A 316 -4.15 21.59 -5.06
C GLU A 316 -3.77 20.89 -6.38
N VAL A 317 -4.06 19.59 -6.50
CA VAL A 317 -3.84 18.84 -7.74
C VAL A 317 -4.99 18.96 -8.74
N GLY A 318 -5.96 19.84 -8.47
CA GLY A 318 -7.07 20.14 -9.36
C GLY A 318 -8.15 19.07 -9.43
N THR A 319 -8.24 18.20 -8.41
CA THR A 319 -9.32 17.22 -8.35
C THR A 319 -10.63 17.89 -7.99
N VAL A 320 -11.63 17.67 -8.84
CA VAL A 320 -13.01 18.14 -8.62
C VAL A 320 -13.86 16.92 -8.31
N PHE A 321 -14.40 16.86 -7.09
CA PHE A 321 -15.26 15.75 -6.67
C PHE A 321 -16.74 15.95 -7.06
N GLY A 322 -17.14 17.17 -7.45
CA GLY A 322 -18.54 17.49 -7.74
C GLY A 322 -19.43 17.63 -6.50
N LYS A 323 -18.88 17.39 -5.32
CA LYS A 323 -19.47 17.69 -4.00
C LYS A 323 -18.36 18.07 -3.03
N ASP A 324 -18.70 18.87 -2.04
CA ASP A 324 -17.81 19.17 -0.94
C ASP A 324 -17.80 18.01 0.07
N PHE A 325 -16.60 17.62 0.52
CA PHE A 325 -16.42 16.68 1.60
C PHE A 325 -16.03 17.47 2.86
N ASP A 326 -16.76 17.23 3.95
CA ASP A 326 -16.37 17.64 5.29
C ASP A 326 -15.77 16.41 6.00
N ALA A 327 -14.58 16.54 6.53
CA ALA A 327 -13.85 15.41 7.09
C ALA A 327 -14.56 14.82 8.33
N ALA A 328 -15.03 15.69 9.24
CA ALA A 328 -15.73 15.26 10.46
C ALA A 328 -17.15 14.73 10.15
N ALA A 329 -17.89 15.41 9.28
CA ALA A 329 -19.24 14.97 8.88
C ALA A 329 -19.20 13.70 7.99
N SER A 330 -18.04 13.34 7.46
CA SER A 330 -17.86 12.15 6.61
C SER A 330 -17.54 10.87 7.41
N GLU A 331 -17.34 10.97 8.71
CA GLU A 331 -17.18 9.79 9.58
C GLU A 331 -18.49 8.99 9.59
N ASN A 332 -18.38 7.65 9.47
CA ASN A 332 -19.49 6.70 9.32
C ASN A 332 -20.31 6.84 8.03
N ASP A 333 -19.91 7.70 7.10
CA ASP A 333 -20.46 7.75 5.73
C ASP A 333 -19.37 7.41 4.69
N LEU A 334 -18.27 8.15 4.69
CA LEU A 334 -17.14 7.97 3.79
C LEU A 334 -16.06 7.05 4.38
N TRP A 335 -15.85 7.13 5.69
CA TRP A 335 -14.84 6.39 6.43
C TRP A 335 -15.32 6.05 7.84
N THR A 336 -14.74 4.99 8.44
CA THR A 336 -15.10 4.57 9.81
C THR A 336 -13.96 3.87 10.52
N ASN A 337 -13.86 4.08 11.83
CA ASN A 337 -12.93 3.37 12.72
C ASN A 337 -13.56 2.15 13.42
N GLN A 338 -14.86 1.88 13.24
CA GLN A 338 -15.56 0.83 13.98
C GLN A 338 -14.88 -0.55 13.89
N PHE A 339 -14.31 -0.89 12.73
CA PHE A 339 -13.66 -2.20 12.52
C PHE A 339 -12.27 -2.26 13.16
N VAL A 340 -11.53 -1.16 13.10
CA VAL A 340 -10.21 -0.99 13.73
C VAL A 340 -10.33 -1.06 15.25
N GLU A 341 -11.32 -0.36 15.82
CA GLU A 341 -11.60 -0.38 17.25
C GLU A 341 -12.03 -1.76 17.75
N ARG A 342 -12.87 -2.46 16.98
CA ARG A 342 -13.25 -3.85 17.30
C ARG A 342 -12.06 -4.80 17.20
N ALA A 343 -11.16 -4.58 16.24
CA ALA A 343 -9.94 -5.36 16.08
C ALA A 343 -9.00 -5.21 17.28
N ALA A 344 -8.91 -4.03 17.86
CA ALA A 344 -8.04 -3.72 19.02
C ALA A 344 -8.55 -4.29 20.36
N LYS A 345 -9.83 -4.66 20.47
CA LYS A 345 -10.47 -5.14 21.73
C LYS A 345 -10.27 -6.63 22.03
N LYS A 346 -9.41 -7.34 21.31
CA LYS A 346 -9.20 -8.80 21.48
C LYS A 346 -8.17 -9.13 22.56
#